data_6395ba8796b1593119c2ce40dbd61765
#
_entry.id   6395ba8796b1593119c2ce40dbd61765
#
_cell.length_a   1.000
_cell.length_b   1.000
_cell.length_c   1.000
_cell.angle_alpha   90.00
_cell.angle_beta   90.00
_cell.angle_gamma   90.00
#
_symmetry.space_group_name_H-M   'P 1'
#
loop_
_entity.id
_entity.type
_entity.pdbx_description
1 polymer ?
#
loop_
_entity_poly.entity_id
_entity_poly.type
_entity_poly.pdbx_seq_one_letter_code
_entity_poly.pdbx_strand_id
1 'polypeptide(L)'
;MVRFVIFIGIFLSILAQVNGQETTVLNVVYEFKHIRNLANPESPYVADMVLSLAKNTSRYTTLYVYNNNKPAAAAQQEQLQSTASSSSATTVVGGLGLLVNNGGVFLREETLKDLKEQALTQYTFLGNKTYLLNSKIPKINWKITKEKKELGDYSCQKAVGDYAGRTYEAWFTTDLPFQNGPWKLGGLPGLILEARDLKEEVQFIFKEITRNTDPEETTETFQLY
;
A
#
# COMPACT_ATOMS: atom_id res chain seq x y z
N MET A 1 27.89 -64.97 20.27
CA MET A 1 27.92 -63.52 20.66
C MET A 1 27.59 -62.70 19.44
N VAL A 2 26.34 -62.29 19.32
CA VAL A 2 25.85 -61.48 18.19
C VAL A 2 25.81 -60.03 18.66
N ARG A 3 26.61 -59.14 18.05
CA ARG A 3 26.63 -57.72 18.33
C ARG A 3 25.51 -57.03 17.53
N PHE A 4 24.48 -56.58 18.24
CA PHE A 4 23.44 -55.69 17.67
C PHE A 4 24.03 -54.29 17.55
N VAL A 5 24.19 -53.77 16.34
CA VAL A 5 24.51 -52.38 16.04
C VAL A 5 23.21 -51.66 15.87
N ILE A 6 22.87 -50.81 16.83
CA ILE A 6 21.70 -49.91 16.75
C ILE A 6 22.10 -48.67 15.94
N PHE A 7 21.57 -48.55 14.71
CA PHE A 7 21.65 -47.32 13.91
C PHE A 7 20.59 -46.31 14.43
N ILE A 8 21.04 -45.33 15.18
CA ILE A 8 20.19 -44.17 15.50
C ILE A 8 20.25 -43.22 14.31
N GLY A 9 19.21 -43.29 13.47
CA GLY A 9 18.99 -42.35 12.40
C GLY A 9 18.54 -41.01 13.00
N ILE A 10 19.42 -40.01 12.95
CA ILE A 10 19.08 -38.63 13.28
C ILE A 10 18.22 -38.09 12.12
N PHE A 11 16.90 -38.06 12.32
CA PHE A 11 15.96 -37.41 11.41
C PHE A 11 16.07 -35.89 11.63
N LEU A 12 16.93 -35.25 10.84
CA LEU A 12 17.07 -33.81 10.82
C LEU A 12 15.84 -33.25 10.11
N SER A 13 14.78 -32.94 10.85
CA SER A 13 13.61 -32.22 10.34
C SER A 13 14.04 -30.77 10.03
N ILE A 14 14.31 -30.51 8.76
CA ILE A 14 14.43 -29.16 8.22
C ILE A 14 13.01 -28.56 8.30
N LEU A 15 12.75 -27.78 9.32
CA LEU A 15 11.60 -26.86 9.37
C LEU A 15 11.83 -25.81 8.29
N ALA A 16 11.38 -26.10 7.07
CA ALA A 16 11.19 -25.05 6.08
C ALA A 16 10.20 -24.06 6.68
N GLN A 17 10.66 -22.88 7.06
CA GLN A 17 9.76 -21.76 7.31
C GLN A 17 9.07 -21.43 5.99
N VAL A 18 7.89 -21.98 5.83
CA VAL A 18 6.96 -21.51 4.81
C VAL A 18 6.54 -20.11 5.29
N ASN A 19 7.19 -19.08 4.77
CA ASN A 19 6.67 -17.73 4.85
C ASN A 19 5.33 -17.76 4.10
N GLY A 20 4.24 -17.93 4.84
CA GLY A 20 2.90 -17.96 4.30
C GLY A 20 2.61 -16.61 3.65
N GLN A 21 2.51 -16.61 2.33
CA GLN A 21 2.07 -15.45 1.58
C GLN A 21 0.63 -15.14 1.98
N GLU A 22 0.38 -13.95 2.51
CA GLU A 22 -0.97 -13.53 2.85
C GLU A 22 -1.69 -13.05 1.59
N THR A 23 -2.90 -13.55 1.38
CA THR A 23 -3.74 -13.17 0.26
C THR A 23 -4.42 -11.84 0.54
N THR A 24 -4.39 -10.92 -0.42
CA THR A 24 -5.14 -9.66 -0.38
C THR A 24 -6.64 -9.95 -0.36
N VAL A 25 -7.35 -9.41 0.62
CA VAL A 25 -8.80 -9.59 0.79
C VAL A 25 -9.62 -8.36 0.39
N LEU A 26 -8.99 -7.20 0.37
CA LEU A 26 -9.64 -5.92 0.10
C LEU A 26 -8.68 -4.93 -0.56
N ASN A 27 -9.16 -4.24 -1.59
CA ASN A 27 -8.47 -3.10 -2.18
C ASN A 27 -9.32 -1.84 -1.99
N VAL A 28 -8.69 -0.75 -1.56
CA VAL A 28 -9.31 0.57 -1.42
C VAL A 28 -8.59 1.56 -2.30
N VAL A 29 -9.32 2.23 -3.15
CA VAL A 29 -8.80 3.28 -4.03
C VAL A 29 -9.05 4.65 -3.40
N TYR A 30 -8.00 5.45 -3.38
CA TYR A 30 -8.02 6.83 -2.90
C TYR A 30 -7.55 7.77 -4.00
N GLU A 31 -8.17 8.94 -4.12
CA GLU A 31 -7.53 10.08 -4.78
C GLU A 31 -6.62 10.77 -3.76
N PHE A 32 -5.33 10.77 -4.04
CA PHE A 32 -4.33 11.48 -3.24
C PHE A 32 -4.08 12.85 -3.83
N LYS A 33 -4.23 13.91 -3.02
CA LYS A 33 -3.89 15.29 -3.38
C LYS A 33 -2.81 15.83 -2.47
N HIS A 34 -1.83 16.52 -3.04
CA HIS A 34 -0.78 17.17 -2.29
C HIS A 34 -0.37 18.50 -2.90
N ILE A 35 -0.58 19.58 -2.17
CA ILE A 35 -0.09 20.91 -2.53
C ILE A 35 1.39 20.98 -2.15
N ARG A 36 2.26 20.68 -3.12
CA ARG A 36 3.73 20.68 -2.93
C ARG A 36 4.34 22.05 -3.03
N ASN A 37 3.71 22.95 -3.78
CA ASN A 37 4.15 24.33 -3.96
C ASN A 37 3.10 25.28 -3.36
N LEU A 38 3.38 25.79 -2.19
CA LEU A 38 2.48 26.71 -1.48
C LEU A 38 2.32 28.07 -2.18
N ALA A 39 3.24 28.43 -3.08
CA ALA A 39 3.11 29.63 -3.91
C ALA A 39 2.15 29.43 -5.10
N ASN A 40 1.82 28.19 -5.44
CA ASN A 40 0.86 27.84 -6.49
C ASN A 40 -0.06 26.69 -6.01
N PRO A 41 -0.98 26.94 -5.08
CA PRO A 41 -1.83 25.92 -4.49
C PRO A 41 -2.87 25.36 -5.47
N GLU A 42 -3.19 26.10 -6.51
CA GLU A 42 -4.16 25.70 -7.55
C GLU A 42 -3.67 24.55 -8.45
N SER A 43 -2.39 24.17 -8.32
CA SER A 43 -1.79 23.09 -9.10
C SER A 43 -1.26 21.97 -8.19
N PRO A 44 -2.16 21.27 -7.45
CA PRO A 44 -1.77 20.18 -6.59
C PRO A 44 -1.27 18.99 -7.41
N TYR A 45 -0.40 18.20 -6.82
CA TYR A 45 -0.15 16.86 -7.31
C TYR A 45 -1.37 15.97 -7.00
N VAL A 46 -1.89 15.27 -8.01
CA VAL A 46 -3.02 14.35 -7.86
C VAL A 46 -2.66 12.99 -8.43
N ALA A 47 -2.96 11.93 -7.70
CA ALA A 47 -2.76 10.55 -8.15
C ALA A 47 -3.80 9.61 -7.53
N ASP A 48 -4.22 8.61 -8.29
CA ASP A 48 -4.98 7.50 -7.74
C ASP A 48 -4.04 6.50 -7.06
N MET A 49 -4.35 6.16 -5.82
CA MET A 49 -3.58 5.27 -4.96
C MET A 49 -4.43 4.08 -4.55
N VAL A 50 -3.81 2.93 -4.41
CA VAL A 50 -4.46 1.70 -3.94
C VAL A 50 -3.84 1.27 -2.62
N LEU A 51 -4.70 0.97 -1.65
CA LEU A 51 -4.37 0.25 -0.43
C LEU A 51 -4.89 -1.18 -0.56
N SER A 52 -3.99 -2.12 -0.76
CA SER A 52 -4.27 -3.56 -0.73
C SER A 52 -4.10 -4.07 0.70
N LEU A 53 -5.12 -4.76 1.21
CA LEU A 53 -5.18 -5.25 2.58
C LEU A 53 -5.23 -6.77 2.61
N ALA A 54 -4.33 -7.38 3.35
CA ALA A 54 -4.40 -8.75 3.80
C ALA A 54 -4.66 -8.79 5.32
N LYS A 55 -4.64 -9.98 5.91
CA LYS A 55 -4.96 -10.15 7.34
C LYS A 55 -4.03 -9.34 8.25
N ASN A 56 -2.72 -9.43 8.03
CA ASN A 56 -1.71 -8.77 8.87
C ASN A 56 -0.81 -7.82 8.08
N THR A 57 -0.90 -7.81 6.77
CA THR A 57 -0.05 -6.99 5.90
C THR A 57 -0.87 -6.05 5.04
N SER A 58 -0.27 -4.97 4.61
CA SER A 58 -0.86 -4.08 3.62
C SER A 58 0.18 -3.42 2.73
N ARG A 59 -0.23 -3.10 1.52
CA ARG A 59 0.55 -2.40 0.51
C ARG A 59 -0.20 -1.16 0.04
N TYR A 60 0.44 0.00 0.09
CA TYR A 60 -0.08 1.25 -0.44
C TYR A 60 0.82 1.72 -1.57
N THR A 61 0.28 1.83 -2.78
CA THR A 61 1.02 2.21 -3.99
C THR A 61 0.13 2.96 -4.97
N THR A 62 0.70 3.49 -6.07
CA THR A 62 -0.13 4.11 -7.12
C THR A 62 -0.95 3.07 -7.86
N LEU A 63 -2.17 3.43 -8.27
CA LEU A 63 -3.05 2.57 -9.09
C LEU A 63 -2.34 2.13 -10.39
N TYR A 64 -1.49 2.99 -10.94
CA TYR A 64 -0.66 2.66 -12.10
C TYR A 64 0.28 1.48 -11.82
N VAL A 65 1.05 1.54 -10.73
CA VAL A 65 1.97 0.45 -10.33
C VAL A 65 1.19 -0.81 -10.00
N TYR A 66 0.07 -0.69 -9.28
CA TYR A 66 -0.81 -1.80 -8.95
C TYR A 66 -1.27 -2.54 -10.20
N ASN A 67 -1.78 -1.83 -11.21
CA ASN A 67 -2.29 -2.44 -12.45
C ASN A 67 -1.19 -3.07 -13.30
N ASN A 68 0.02 -2.49 -13.32
CA ASN A 68 1.14 -3.01 -14.11
C ASN A 68 1.88 -4.18 -13.43
N ASN A 69 1.72 -4.37 -12.12
CA ASN A 69 2.31 -5.50 -11.41
C ASN A 69 1.37 -6.72 -11.32
N LYS A 70 0.18 -6.67 -11.89
CA LYS A 70 -0.70 -7.83 -11.97
C LYS A 70 -0.14 -8.87 -12.95
N PRO A 71 -0.20 -10.16 -12.65
CA PRO A 71 0.31 -11.22 -13.53
C PRO A 71 -0.26 -11.18 -14.96
N ALA A 72 -1.54 -10.82 -15.11
CA ALA A 72 -2.19 -10.63 -16.41
C ALA A 72 -1.63 -9.44 -17.20
N ALA A 73 -1.19 -8.38 -16.52
CA ALA A 73 -0.56 -7.23 -17.17
C ALA A 73 0.87 -7.56 -17.64
N ALA A 74 1.60 -8.42 -16.94
CA ALA A 74 2.90 -8.90 -17.38
C ALA A 74 2.80 -9.72 -18.69
N ALA A 75 1.82 -10.60 -18.80
CA ALA A 75 1.55 -11.37 -20.03
C ALA A 75 1.12 -10.44 -21.20
N GLN A 76 0.35 -9.41 -20.93
CA GLN A 76 -0.07 -8.41 -21.91
C GLN A 76 1.09 -7.50 -22.37
N GLN A 77 2.03 -7.22 -21.46
CA GLN A 77 3.23 -6.43 -21.75
C GLN A 77 4.24 -7.18 -22.62
N GLU A 78 4.39 -8.49 -22.42
CA GLU A 78 5.17 -9.36 -23.33
C GLU A 78 4.56 -9.43 -24.73
N GLN A 79 3.22 -9.51 -24.84
CA GLN A 79 2.53 -9.48 -26.12
C GLN A 79 2.64 -8.11 -26.82
N LEU A 80 2.60 -7.00 -26.08
CA LEU A 80 2.78 -5.65 -26.63
C LEU A 80 4.23 -5.37 -27.03
N GLN A 81 5.21 -5.93 -26.33
CA GLN A 81 6.64 -5.83 -26.74
C GLN A 81 6.93 -6.63 -28.01
N SER A 82 6.22 -7.73 -28.25
CA SER A 82 6.37 -8.50 -29.48
C SER A 82 5.68 -7.88 -30.69
N THR A 83 4.73 -6.93 -30.50
CA THR A 83 3.96 -6.29 -31.57
C THR A 83 4.24 -4.81 -31.76
N ALA A 84 4.95 -4.14 -30.84
CA ALA A 84 5.19 -2.71 -30.90
C ALA A 84 6.65 -2.33 -31.07
N SER A 85 7.09 -2.36 -32.32
CA SER A 85 8.15 -1.45 -32.82
C SER A 85 7.63 -0.01 -32.96
N SER A 86 6.72 0.47 -32.10
CA SER A 86 6.28 1.87 -32.11
C SER A 86 5.77 2.36 -30.76
N SER A 87 6.61 3.14 -30.09
CA SER A 87 6.29 4.34 -29.33
C SER A 87 5.22 4.26 -28.24
N SER A 88 5.59 3.74 -27.08
CA SER A 88 5.12 4.25 -25.78
C SER A 88 6.21 3.94 -24.75
N ALA A 89 7.31 4.64 -24.84
CA ALA A 89 8.39 4.53 -23.86
C ALA A 89 7.94 5.16 -22.54
N THR A 90 7.77 4.36 -21.51
CA THR A 90 7.75 4.85 -20.14
C THR A 90 9.16 5.32 -19.81
N THR A 91 9.37 6.63 -19.79
CA THR A 91 10.68 7.21 -19.48
C THR A 91 10.76 7.47 -17.99
N VAL A 92 11.73 6.87 -17.32
CA VAL A 92 12.09 7.27 -15.95
C VAL A 92 12.83 8.58 -16.03
N VAL A 93 12.17 9.69 -15.67
CA VAL A 93 12.82 10.99 -15.60
C VAL A 93 13.70 11.03 -14.36
N GLY A 94 15.00 11.15 -14.60
CA GLY A 94 16.07 10.95 -13.65
C GLY A 94 15.85 11.57 -12.28
N GLY A 95 16.15 10.79 -11.27
CA GLY A 95 16.42 11.26 -9.92
C GLY A 95 15.26 11.42 -8.98
N LEU A 96 14.01 11.45 -9.44
CA LEU A 96 12.85 11.77 -8.62
C LEU A 96 11.88 10.60 -8.39
N GLY A 97 12.17 9.39 -8.88
CA GLY A 97 11.25 8.25 -8.81
C GLY A 97 9.93 8.49 -9.56
N LEU A 98 9.97 9.34 -10.59
CA LEU A 98 8.82 9.68 -11.41
C LEU A 98 8.78 8.77 -12.63
N LEU A 99 7.65 8.17 -12.89
CA LEU A 99 7.34 7.50 -14.15
C LEU A 99 6.56 8.47 -15.03
N VAL A 100 7.02 8.68 -16.26
CA VAL A 100 6.31 9.48 -17.26
C VAL A 100 5.82 8.54 -18.35
N ASN A 101 4.51 8.53 -18.57
CA ASN A 101 3.92 7.90 -19.74
C ASN A 101 3.07 8.93 -20.51
N ASN A 102 2.44 8.53 -21.59
CA ASN A 102 1.56 9.40 -22.40
C ASN A 102 0.39 10.04 -21.63
N GLY A 103 0.18 9.71 -20.35
CA GLY A 103 -0.90 10.21 -19.49
C GLY A 103 -0.44 11.03 -18.28
N GLY A 104 0.87 11.21 -18.03
CA GLY A 104 1.31 12.02 -16.89
C GLY A 104 2.57 11.54 -16.18
N VAL A 105 2.89 12.20 -15.07
CA VAL A 105 4.02 11.91 -14.20
C VAL A 105 3.53 11.21 -12.93
N PHE A 106 4.01 10.01 -12.67
CA PHE A 106 3.61 9.21 -11.51
C PHE A 106 4.74 9.07 -10.51
N LEU A 107 4.41 9.18 -9.22
CA LEU A 107 5.33 8.79 -8.16
C LEU A 107 5.37 7.26 -8.06
N ARG A 108 6.58 6.72 -8.03
CA ARG A 108 6.80 5.31 -7.71
C ARG A 108 7.04 5.19 -6.20
N GLU A 109 6.02 5.47 -5.42
CA GLU A 109 6.07 5.31 -3.97
C GLU A 109 5.31 4.05 -3.58
N GLU A 110 5.90 3.30 -2.68
CA GLU A 110 5.28 2.11 -2.13
C GLU A 110 5.54 2.08 -0.63
N THR A 111 4.49 1.79 0.14
CA THR A 111 4.55 1.63 1.58
C THR A 111 3.95 0.29 1.95
N LEU A 112 4.75 -0.57 2.56
CA LEU A 112 4.33 -1.85 3.11
C LEU A 112 4.21 -1.73 4.62
N LYS A 113 3.15 -2.31 5.21
CA LYS A 113 2.99 -2.46 6.65
C LYS A 113 2.85 -3.93 7.01
N ASP A 114 3.56 -4.35 8.03
CA ASP A 114 3.35 -5.59 8.74
C ASP A 114 2.76 -5.24 10.12
N LEU A 115 1.49 -5.52 10.29
CA LEU A 115 0.74 -5.19 11.52
C LEU A 115 1.13 -6.13 12.68
N LYS A 116 1.58 -7.34 12.37
CA LYS A 116 2.04 -8.30 13.38
C LYS A 116 3.38 -7.89 13.95
N GLU A 117 4.33 -7.57 13.11
CA GLU A 117 5.69 -7.15 13.50
C GLU A 117 5.76 -5.64 13.83
N GLN A 118 4.67 -4.89 13.62
CA GLN A 118 4.60 -3.43 13.75
C GLN A 118 5.68 -2.72 12.91
N ALA A 119 5.98 -3.30 11.76
CA ALA A 119 7.02 -2.84 10.84
C ALA A 119 6.42 -2.09 9.65
N LEU A 120 7.13 -1.08 9.18
CA LEU A 120 6.80 -0.28 8.02
C LEU A 120 8.02 -0.19 7.11
N THR A 121 7.87 -0.62 5.87
CA THR A 121 8.90 -0.51 4.83
C THR A 121 8.42 0.45 3.74
N GLN A 122 9.25 1.43 3.41
CA GLN A 122 9.01 2.33 2.29
C GLN A 122 10.05 2.12 1.20
N TYR A 123 9.58 2.02 -0.02
CA TYR A 123 10.43 2.13 -1.20
C TYR A 123 10.46 3.59 -1.64
N THR A 124 11.64 4.17 -1.67
CA THR A 124 11.86 5.52 -2.17
C THR A 124 12.95 5.53 -3.23
N PHE A 125 12.82 6.43 -4.16
CA PHE A 125 13.75 6.57 -5.29
C PHE A 125 14.55 7.85 -5.11
N LEU A 126 15.87 7.72 -5.15
CA LEU A 126 16.78 8.86 -5.16
C LEU A 126 17.78 8.68 -6.30
N GLY A 127 17.67 9.53 -7.30
CA GLY A 127 18.39 9.33 -8.55
C GLY A 127 17.90 8.09 -9.27
N ASN A 128 18.84 7.25 -9.69
CA ASN A 128 18.58 5.96 -10.34
C ASN A 128 18.61 4.77 -9.36
N LYS A 129 18.57 5.04 -8.04
CA LYS A 129 18.65 4.01 -7.00
C LYS A 129 17.35 3.95 -6.21
N THR A 130 16.96 2.72 -5.87
CA THR A 130 15.88 2.43 -4.94
C THR A 130 16.47 2.24 -3.54
N TYR A 131 15.85 2.88 -2.55
CA TYR A 131 16.20 2.73 -1.14
C TYR A 131 15.02 2.11 -0.40
N LEU A 132 15.32 1.15 0.47
CA LEU A 132 14.37 0.62 1.43
C LEU A 132 14.57 1.33 2.75
N LEU A 133 13.53 1.96 3.25
CA LEU A 133 13.51 2.62 4.54
C LEU A 133 12.65 1.81 5.49
N ASN A 134 13.28 1.09 6.42
CA ASN A 134 12.58 0.32 7.43
C ASN A 134 12.39 1.16 8.70
N SER A 135 11.17 1.13 9.22
CA SER A 135 10.79 1.83 10.45
C SER A 135 9.68 1.07 11.17
N LYS A 136 9.27 1.55 12.32
CA LYS A 136 8.05 1.07 12.98
C LYS A 136 6.83 1.79 12.42
N ILE A 137 5.67 1.11 12.44
CA ILE A 137 4.39 1.74 12.14
C ILE A 137 4.18 2.89 13.13
N PRO A 138 3.87 4.11 12.67
CA PRO A 138 3.65 5.26 13.54
C PRO A 138 2.49 5.02 14.50
N LYS A 139 2.67 5.39 15.76
CA LYS A 139 1.59 5.46 16.74
C LYS A 139 1.02 6.87 16.72
N ILE A 140 -0.19 7.03 16.21
CA ILE A 140 -0.91 8.31 16.16
C ILE A 140 -1.91 8.31 17.32
N ASN A 141 -1.86 9.35 18.15
CA ASN A 141 -2.81 9.54 19.26
C ASN A 141 -4.09 10.17 18.73
N TRP A 142 -5.01 9.33 18.28
CA TRP A 142 -6.29 9.76 17.74
C TRP A 142 -7.28 10.16 18.85
N LYS A 143 -7.93 11.30 18.66
CA LYS A 143 -9.10 11.73 19.42
C LYS A 143 -10.34 11.49 18.57
N ILE A 144 -11.08 10.44 18.88
CA ILE A 144 -12.33 10.10 18.19
C ILE A 144 -13.42 11.09 18.62
N THR A 145 -14.15 11.66 17.65
CA THR A 145 -15.22 12.63 17.86
C THR A 145 -16.60 11.95 17.75
N LYS A 146 -17.68 12.72 17.93
CA LYS A 146 -19.05 12.23 17.73
C LYS A 146 -19.56 12.44 16.29
N GLU A 147 -18.76 13.11 15.46
CA GLU A 147 -19.12 13.42 14.09
C GLU A 147 -19.15 12.15 13.25
N LYS A 148 -20.18 12.03 12.42
CA LYS A 148 -20.36 10.91 11.50
C LYS A 148 -20.69 11.42 10.11
N LYS A 149 -20.32 10.65 9.08
CA LYS A 149 -20.72 10.84 7.69
C LYS A 149 -20.75 9.49 6.97
N GLU A 150 -21.48 9.44 5.86
CA GLU A 150 -21.45 8.27 4.97
C GLU A 150 -20.37 8.47 3.88
N LEU A 151 -19.61 7.42 3.61
CA LEU A 151 -18.65 7.32 2.51
C LEU A 151 -18.92 6.03 1.73
N GLY A 152 -19.53 6.16 0.53
CA GLY A 152 -20.12 5.01 -0.13
C GLY A 152 -21.17 4.37 0.76
N ASP A 153 -21.08 3.05 0.95
CA ASP A 153 -22.01 2.28 1.77
C ASP A 153 -21.57 2.16 3.24
N TYR A 154 -20.58 2.96 3.67
CA TYR A 154 -19.97 2.82 5.01
C TYR A 154 -20.27 4.02 5.90
N SER A 155 -20.79 3.73 7.11
CA SER A 155 -20.91 4.75 8.14
C SER A 155 -19.55 5.01 8.80
N CYS A 156 -19.06 6.23 8.66
CA CYS A 156 -17.75 6.64 9.12
C CYS A 156 -17.84 7.60 10.31
N GLN A 157 -16.90 7.45 11.25
CA GLN A 157 -16.72 8.34 12.39
C GLN A 157 -15.43 9.12 12.24
N LYS A 158 -15.46 10.39 12.68
CA LYS A 158 -14.29 11.28 12.60
C LYS A 158 -13.34 11.07 13.78
N ALA A 159 -12.05 11.10 13.48
CA ALA A 159 -10.98 11.19 14.47
C ALA A 159 -10.00 12.28 14.07
N VAL A 160 -9.34 12.90 15.06
CA VAL A 160 -8.32 13.93 14.86
C VAL A 160 -7.04 13.51 15.55
N GLY A 161 -5.89 13.66 14.90
CA GLY A 161 -4.60 13.26 15.46
C GLY A 161 -3.42 13.94 14.77
N ASP A 162 -2.32 14.08 15.51
CA ASP A 162 -1.11 14.73 15.02
C ASP A 162 -0.12 13.70 14.48
N TYR A 163 0.38 13.93 13.26
CA TYR A 163 1.41 13.12 12.66
C TYR A 163 2.30 13.94 11.70
N ALA A 164 3.61 13.74 11.81
CA ALA A 164 4.62 14.35 10.92
C ALA A 164 4.49 15.87 10.77
N GLY A 165 4.20 16.58 11.89
CA GLY A 165 4.06 18.03 11.91
C GLY A 165 2.74 18.58 11.36
N ARG A 166 1.77 17.71 11.11
CA ARG A 166 0.41 18.05 10.65
C ARG A 166 -0.64 17.47 11.59
N THR A 167 -1.75 18.16 11.76
CA THR A 167 -2.95 17.62 12.38
C THR A 167 -3.86 17.10 11.30
N TYR A 168 -4.21 15.81 11.36
CA TYR A 168 -5.08 15.13 10.42
C TYR A 168 -6.49 14.96 10.99
N GLU A 169 -7.48 15.18 10.16
CA GLU A 169 -8.84 14.67 10.31
C GLU A 169 -8.95 13.37 9.50
N ALA A 170 -9.35 12.28 10.15
CA ALA A 170 -9.55 10.98 9.51
C ALA A 170 -10.98 10.50 9.71
N TRP A 171 -11.57 9.95 8.68
CA TRP A 171 -12.87 9.29 8.72
C TRP A 171 -12.66 7.80 8.57
N PHE A 172 -13.06 7.04 9.58
CA PHE A 172 -12.86 5.59 9.64
C PHE A 172 -14.18 4.88 9.88
N THR A 173 -14.27 3.63 9.40
CA THR A 173 -15.42 2.76 9.63
C THR A 173 -15.02 1.51 10.39
N THR A 174 -15.85 1.08 11.35
CA THR A 174 -15.70 -0.18 12.06
C THR A 174 -16.30 -1.36 11.30
N ASP A 175 -17.07 -1.12 10.23
CA ASP A 175 -17.63 -2.17 9.36
C ASP A 175 -16.53 -2.91 8.58
N LEU A 176 -15.36 -2.30 8.49
CA LEU A 176 -14.14 -2.87 7.96
C LEU A 176 -13.08 -2.92 9.08
N PRO A 177 -12.94 -4.08 9.75
CA PRO A 177 -12.15 -4.18 10.99
C PRO A 177 -10.62 -4.26 10.73
N PHE A 178 -10.13 -3.43 9.84
CA PHE A 178 -8.70 -3.27 9.57
C PHE A 178 -8.20 -1.99 10.25
N GLN A 179 -7.32 -2.12 11.26
CA GLN A 179 -6.70 -0.96 11.92
C GLN A 179 -5.64 -0.30 11.03
N ASN A 180 -6.03 0.05 9.83
CA ASN A 180 -5.15 0.49 8.75
C ASN A 180 -5.73 1.73 8.04
N GLY A 181 -4.97 2.27 7.09
CA GLY A 181 -5.36 3.42 6.29
C GLY A 181 -4.30 3.74 5.23
N PRO A 182 -4.54 4.78 4.41
CA PRO A 182 -3.63 5.17 3.34
C PRO A 182 -2.28 5.60 3.91
N TRP A 183 -1.23 5.43 3.12
CA TRP A 183 0.14 5.81 3.43
C TRP A 183 0.57 5.26 4.80
N LYS A 184 0.97 6.14 5.73
CA LYS A 184 1.41 5.81 7.09
C LYS A 184 0.30 5.90 8.14
N LEU A 185 -0.90 6.30 7.74
CA LEU A 185 -2.02 6.46 8.65
C LEU A 185 -2.58 5.09 9.06
N GLY A 186 -3.09 4.99 10.29
CA GLY A 186 -3.66 3.77 10.84
C GLY A 186 -3.85 3.86 12.34
N GLY A 187 -4.20 2.74 13.01
CA GLY A 187 -4.33 2.65 14.46
C GLY A 187 -5.69 3.10 15.01
N LEU A 188 -6.67 3.43 14.17
CA LEU A 188 -8.08 3.58 14.55
C LEU A 188 -8.75 2.20 14.65
N PRO A 189 -9.87 2.05 15.35
CA PRO A 189 -10.56 0.77 15.51
C PRO A 189 -11.35 0.35 14.27
N GLY A 190 -10.77 0.57 13.08
CA GLY A 190 -11.34 0.29 11.78
C GLY A 190 -10.52 0.91 10.67
N LEU A 191 -11.00 0.78 9.44
CA LEU A 191 -10.30 1.25 8.25
C LEU A 191 -10.54 2.75 8.02
N ILE A 192 -9.45 3.49 7.83
CA ILE A 192 -9.52 4.90 7.45
C ILE A 192 -9.86 4.98 5.95
N LEU A 193 -11.04 5.48 5.62
CA LEU A 193 -11.50 5.65 4.26
C LEU A 193 -11.15 7.04 3.70
N GLU A 194 -11.06 8.06 4.54
CA GLU A 194 -10.69 9.40 4.11
C GLU A 194 -9.82 10.06 5.18
N ALA A 195 -8.84 10.85 4.77
CA ALA A 195 -8.06 11.68 5.69
C ALA A 195 -7.58 12.94 4.97
N ARG A 196 -7.47 14.05 5.74
CA ARG A 196 -6.88 15.30 5.28
C ARG A 196 -6.19 16.01 6.43
N ASP A 197 -5.16 16.77 6.14
CA ASP A 197 -4.63 17.71 7.14
C ASP A 197 -5.53 18.96 7.24
N LEU A 198 -5.46 19.68 8.37
CA LEU A 198 -6.31 20.85 8.61
C LEU A 198 -6.11 22.00 7.61
N LYS A 199 -4.99 22.02 6.88
CA LYS A 199 -4.70 23.01 5.84
C LYS A 199 -5.12 22.55 4.45
N GLU A 200 -5.65 21.32 4.34
CA GLU A 200 -6.01 20.68 3.09
C GLU A 200 -4.86 20.58 2.08
N GLU A 201 -3.61 20.66 2.56
CA GLU A 201 -2.42 20.52 1.74
C GLU A 201 -2.15 19.07 1.36
N VAL A 202 -2.57 18.10 2.22
CA VAL A 202 -2.47 16.66 2.00
C VAL A 202 -3.83 16.02 2.23
N GLN A 203 -4.37 15.35 1.20
CA GLN A 203 -5.69 14.74 1.26
C GLN A 203 -5.64 13.32 0.67
N PHE A 204 -6.34 12.41 1.32
CA PHE A 204 -6.64 11.06 0.87
C PHE A 204 -8.16 10.95 0.78
N ILE A 205 -8.70 11.01 -0.42
CA ILE A 205 -10.14 11.07 -0.68
C ILE A 205 -10.59 9.69 -1.12
N PHE A 206 -11.58 9.12 -0.45
CA PHE A 206 -12.15 7.81 -0.78
C PHE A 206 -12.79 7.81 -2.18
N LYS A 207 -12.51 6.77 -2.98
CA LYS A 207 -13.13 6.55 -4.28
C LYS A 207 -13.97 5.29 -4.30
N GLU A 208 -13.35 4.13 -4.04
CA GLU A 208 -14.03 2.85 -4.13
C GLU A 208 -13.36 1.75 -3.30
N ILE A 209 -14.08 0.67 -3.08
CA ILE A 209 -13.61 -0.56 -2.46
C ILE A 209 -13.92 -1.73 -3.38
N THR A 210 -12.92 -2.58 -3.60
CA THR A 210 -13.10 -3.87 -4.29
C THR A 210 -12.73 -4.99 -3.34
N ARG A 211 -13.63 -5.96 -3.17
CA ARG A 211 -13.37 -7.18 -2.43
C ARG A 211 -12.84 -8.24 -3.39
N ASN A 212 -11.73 -8.85 -3.04
CA ASN A 212 -11.24 -9.99 -3.79
C ASN A 212 -12.01 -11.23 -3.35
N THR A 213 -12.88 -11.73 -4.22
CA THR A 213 -13.71 -12.91 -3.96
C THR A 213 -13.11 -14.19 -4.52
N ASP A 214 -12.11 -14.07 -5.39
CA ASP A 214 -11.45 -15.21 -6.04
C ASP A 214 -10.04 -15.42 -5.45
N PRO A 215 -9.78 -16.59 -4.80
CA PRO A 215 -8.46 -16.91 -4.27
C PRO A 215 -7.37 -17.07 -5.35
N GLU A 216 -7.73 -17.39 -6.59
CA GLU A 216 -6.77 -17.58 -7.68
C GLU A 216 -6.32 -16.26 -8.32
N GLU A 217 -7.16 -15.22 -8.28
CA GLU A 217 -6.83 -13.88 -8.80
C GLU A 217 -5.98 -13.04 -7.82
N THR A 218 -5.76 -13.53 -6.60
CA THR A 218 -5.30 -12.77 -5.43
C THR A 218 -3.85 -13.00 -5.04
N THR A 219 -3.03 -13.61 -5.87
CA THR A 219 -1.61 -13.83 -5.53
C THR A 219 -0.77 -12.56 -5.73
N GLU A 220 -1.20 -11.41 -5.17
CA GLU A 220 -0.24 -10.36 -4.88
C GLU A 220 0.57 -10.79 -3.65
N THR A 221 1.66 -11.47 -3.94
CA THR A 221 2.66 -11.83 -2.94
C THR A 221 3.33 -10.57 -2.45
N PHE A 222 3.01 -10.13 -1.24
CA PHE A 222 3.81 -9.13 -0.55
C PHE A 222 5.15 -9.77 -0.15
N GLN A 223 6.14 -9.76 -1.04
CA GLN A 223 7.50 -10.12 -0.65
C GLN A 223 8.08 -8.94 0.15
N LEU A 224 8.15 -9.12 1.45
CA LEU A 224 9.03 -8.33 2.30
C LEU A 224 10.47 -8.83 2.02
N TYR A 225 11.26 -8.02 1.31
CA TYR A 225 12.68 -8.31 1.06
C TYR A 225 13.53 -7.98 2.27
#